data_de02f12e0d24d1ce34d1a5a28fe2572e
#
_entry.id   de02f12e0d24d1ce34d1a5a28fe2572e
#
_cell.length_a   1.000
_cell.length_b   1.000
_cell.length_c   1.000
_cell.angle_alpha   90.00
_cell.angle_beta   90.00
_cell.angle_gamma   90.00
#
_symmetry.space_group_name_H-M   'P 1'
#
loop_
_entity.id
_entity.type
_entity.pdbx_description
1 polymer ?
#
loop_
_entity_poly.entity_id
_entity_poly.type
_entity_poly.pdbx_seq_one_letter_code
_entity_poly.pdbx_strand_id
1 'polypeptide(L)'
;MNVIETALPGVVIIEPQVFGDARGWFMESWSAKKMEDAGIHVAFVQDNHSFSAQKGTLRGLHYQLNPMAQAKLLRASRGAIFDVAVDIRRGSPTHAQWVGVELSAENYRQLFIPRGFAHGFITLTDNVEVQYKADNLYAPDCDGNIRWDDPAIGVAWPLTPTVLSEKDAAAPLLAERSELNFVYEG
;
A
#
# COMPACT_ATOMS: atom_id res chain seq x y z
N MET A 1 -4.18 9.57 -17.43
CA MET A 1 -3.97 9.22 -16.01
C MET A 1 -4.79 10.19 -15.20
N ASN A 2 -5.63 9.70 -14.32
CA ASN A 2 -6.41 10.48 -13.36
C ASN A 2 -5.85 10.22 -11.96
N VAL A 3 -5.71 11.27 -11.14
CA VAL A 3 -5.24 11.19 -9.75
C VAL A 3 -6.37 11.64 -8.84
N ILE A 4 -6.74 10.80 -7.89
CA ILE A 4 -7.87 11.01 -6.98
C ILE A 4 -7.32 11.07 -5.56
N GLU A 5 -7.53 12.18 -4.90
CA GLU A 5 -7.21 12.37 -3.48
C GLU A 5 -8.00 11.39 -2.61
N THR A 6 -7.38 10.94 -1.52
CA THR A 6 -8.06 10.15 -0.49
C THR A 6 -8.29 10.98 0.78
N ALA A 7 -8.89 10.37 1.79
CA ALA A 7 -9.04 11.02 3.11
C ALA A 7 -7.69 11.26 3.83
N LEU A 8 -6.62 10.57 3.43
CA LEU A 8 -5.28 10.74 3.98
C LEU A 8 -4.42 11.57 3.02
N PRO A 9 -4.01 12.78 3.40
CA PRO A 9 -3.17 13.63 2.55
C PRO A 9 -1.89 12.93 2.09
N GLY A 10 -1.65 12.97 0.76
CA GLY A 10 -0.52 12.34 0.10
C GLY A 10 -0.76 10.89 -0.34
N VAL A 11 -1.76 10.19 0.21
CA VAL A 11 -2.20 8.89 -0.32
C VAL A 11 -3.21 9.14 -1.44
N VAL A 12 -2.90 8.69 -2.65
CA VAL A 12 -3.74 8.96 -3.83
C VAL A 12 -4.01 7.70 -4.64
N ILE A 13 -5.22 7.64 -5.20
CA ILE A 13 -5.60 6.62 -6.18
C ILE A 13 -5.18 7.11 -7.56
N ILE A 14 -4.55 6.24 -8.33
CA ILE A 14 -4.15 6.52 -9.71
C ILE A 14 -4.96 5.62 -10.63
N GLU A 15 -5.70 6.23 -11.55
CA GLU A 15 -6.43 5.54 -12.61
C GLU A 15 -5.69 5.74 -13.93
N PRO A 16 -4.99 4.71 -14.45
CA PRO A 16 -4.34 4.79 -15.75
C PRO A 16 -5.38 4.89 -16.86
N GLN A 17 -4.97 5.48 -17.99
CA GLN A 17 -5.78 5.39 -19.20
C GLN A 17 -5.56 4.02 -19.83
N VAL A 18 -6.65 3.29 -20.07
CA VAL A 18 -6.66 1.98 -20.70
C VAL A 18 -7.19 2.12 -22.13
N PHE A 19 -6.47 1.55 -23.09
CA PHE A 19 -6.82 1.54 -24.50
C PHE A 19 -7.15 0.10 -24.90
N GLY A 20 -8.37 -0.15 -25.39
CA GLY A 20 -8.84 -1.47 -25.81
C GLY A 20 -9.01 -1.56 -27.32
N ASP A 21 -8.69 -2.73 -27.90
CA ASP A 21 -9.00 -3.12 -29.29
C ASP A 21 -9.30 -4.61 -29.39
N ALA A 22 -9.45 -5.17 -30.59
CA ALA A 22 -9.76 -6.57 -30.83
C ALA A 22 -8.69 -7.55 -30.31
N ARG A 23 -7.48 -7.10 -29.97
CA ARG A 23 -6.39 -7.90 -29.40
C ARG A 23 -6.39 -7.92 -27.89
N GLY A 24 -7.18 -7.05 -27.22
CA GLY A 24 -7.22 -6.87 -25.78
C GLY A 24 -7.03 -5.40 -25.39
N TRP A 25 -6.18 -5.11 -24.43
CA TRP A 25 -5.97 -3.75 -23.92
C TRP A 25 -4.48 -3.44 -23.71
N PHE A 26 -4.17 -2.15 -23.70
CA PHE A 26 -2.88 -1.59 -23.36
C PHE A 26 -3.05 -0.43 -22.39
N MET A 27 -2.18 -0.31 -21.41
CA MET A 27 -2.07 0.87 -20.54
C MET A 27 -0.61 1.17 -20.23
N GLU A 28 -0.30 2.44 -20.06
CA GLU A 28 0.92 2.87 -19.40
C GLU A 28 0.69 2.79 -17.88
N SER A 29 1.27 1.79 -17.24
CA SER A 29 1.06 1.54 -15.81
C SER A 29 1.89 2.46 -14.91
N TRP A 30 2.94 3.08 -15.43
CA TRP A 30 3.76 4.07 -14.73
C TRP A 30 4.55 4.94 -15.71
N SER A 31 4.67 6.21 -15.36
CA SER A 31 5.52 7.18 -16.09
C SER A 31 6.04 8.20 -15.09
N ALA A 32 7.37 8.33 -14.96
CA ALA A 32 7.99 9.29 -14.05
C ALA A 32 7.49 10.72 -14.33
N LYS A 33 7.46 11.10 -15.62
CA LYS A 33 6.99 12.44 -16.02
C LYS A 33 5.54 12.70 -15.61
N LYS A 34 4.63 11.74 -15.80
CA LYS A 34 3.21 11.93 -15.45
C LYS A 34 2.98 11.97 -13.96
N MET A 35 3.79 11.25 -13.17
CA MET A 35 3.78 11.33 -11.71
C MET A 35 4.27 12.70 -11.23
N GLU A 36 5.37 13.19 -11.81
CA GLU A 36 5.89 14.53 -11.51
C GLU A 36 4.90 15.64 -11.89
N ASP A 37 4.28 15.56 -13.07
CA ASP A 37 3.23 16.50 -13.53
C ASP A 37 2.01 16.49 -12.58
N ALA A 38 1.76 15.39 -11.87
CA ALA A 38 0.72 15.24 -10.86
C ALA A 38 1.18 15.61 -9.43
N GLY A 39 2.40 16.16 -9.27
CA GLY A 39 2.95 16.56 -7.98
C GLY A 39 3.51 15.41 -7.13
N ILE A 40 3.67 14.21 -7.72
CA ILE A 40 4.23 13.04 -7.02
C ILE A 40 5.71 12.92 -7.40
N HIS A 41 6.57 13.49 -6.57
CA HIS A 41 8.02 13.52 -6.78
C HIS A 41 8.68 12.31 -6.13
N VAL A 42 8.78 11.20 -6.87
CA VAL A 42 9.33 9.94 -6.37
C VAL A 42 10.18 9.25 -7.45
N ALA A 43 11.33 8.71 -7.04
CA ALA A 43 12.19 7.91 -7.90
C ALA A 43 12.13 6.44 -7.44
N PHE A 44 11.35 5.62 -8.11
CA PHE A 44 11.27 4.19 -7.81
C PHE A 44 12.53 3.45 -8.24
N VAL A 45 13.03 2.59 -7.36
CA VAL A 45 14.30 1.86 -7.53
C VAL A 45 14.17 0.34 -7.39
N GLN A 46 12.99 -0.15 -6.97
CA GLN A 46 12.74 -1.57 -6.75
C GLN A 46 11.33 -1.93 -7.20
N ASP A 47 11.19 -3.05 -7.93
CA ASP A 47 9.91 -3.68 -8.25
C ASP A 47 9.76 -4.99 -7.47
N ASN A 48 8.57 -5.22 -6.94
CA ASN A 48 8.21 -6.44 -6.24
C ASN A 48 6.95 -7.04 -6.86
N HIS A 49 6.87 -8.38 -6.86
CA HIS A 49 5.72 -9.12 -7.35
C HIS A 49 5.40 -10.24 -6.36
N SER A 50 4.19 -10.31 -5.88
CA SER A 50 3.72 -11.35 -4.96
C SER A 50 2.52 -12.09 -5.52
N PHE A 51 2.41 -13.37 -5.15
CA PHE A 51 1.26 -14.22 -5.42
C PHE A 51 0.64 -14.68 -4.09
N SER A 52 -0.68 -14.67 -4.01
CA SER A 52 -1.48 -15.19 -2.90
C SER A 52 -2.54 -16.13 -3.45
N ALA A 53 -2.45 -17.41 -3.09
CA ALA A 53 -3.30 -18.45 -3.66
C ALA A 53 -4.77 -18.37 -3.19
N GLN A 54 -4.97 -17.96 -1.92
CA GLN A 54 -6.28 -18.04 -1.26
C GLN A 54 -6.87 -16.67 -0.98
N LYS A 55 -8.16 -16.53 -1.19
CA LYS A 55 -8.98 -15.42 -0.68
C LYS A 55 -8.86 -15.31 0.85
N GLY A 56 -8.79 -14.09 1.36
CA GLY A 56 -8.60 -13.83 2.78
C GLY A 56 -7.14 -13.90 3.24
N THR A 57 -6.17 -14.00 2.31
CA THR A 57 -4.75 -13.84 2.64
C THR A 57 -4.50 -12.37 2.98
N LEU A 58 -4.04 -12.09 4.20
CA LEU A 58 -3.65 -10.77 4.65
C LEU A 58 -2.12 -10.68 4.73
N ARG A 59 -1.57 -9.55 4.25
CA ARG A 59 -0.16 -9.16 4.37
C ARG A 59 -0.10 -7.74 4.91
N GLY A 60 0.48 -7.54 6.08
CA GLY A 60 0.59 -6.23 6.69
C GLY A 60 0.31 -6.22 8.20
N LEU A 61 0.33 -5.05 8.79
CA LEU A 61 0.69 -3.74 8.23
C LEU A 61 2.20 -3.54 8.28
N HIS A 62 2.84 -3.26 7.15
CA HIS A 62 4.31 -3.20 7.02
C HIS A 62 4.81 -1.80 6.71
N TYR A 63 5.98 -1.45 7.23
CA TYR A 63 6.71 -0.22 6.93
C TYR A 63 8.23 -0.46 6.99
N GLN A 64 9.02 0.47 6.50
CA GLN A 64 10.45 0.56 6.80
C GLN A 64 10.75 1.90 7.47
N LEU A 65 11.57 1.88 8.53
CA LEU A 65 12.01 3.07 9.25
C LEU A 65 12.99 3.91 8.41
N ASN A 66 13.13 5.20 8.73
CA ASN A 66 14.22 6.00 8.20
C ASN A 66 15.58 5.45 8.67
N PRO A 67 16.63 5.49 7.82
CA PRO A 67 16.67 6.20 6.53
C PRO A 67 16.13 5.40 5.34
N MET A 68 15.68 4.16 5.54
CA MET A 68 15.25 3.24 4.47
C MET A 68 13.73 3.22 4.25
N ALA A 69 13.02 4.24 4.73
CA ALA A 69 11.59 4.39 4.51
C ALA A 69 11.22 4.30 3.03
N GLN A 70 10.09 3.65 2.73
CA GLN A 70 9.64 3.41 1.36
C GLN A 70 8.29 4.08 1.09
N ALA A 71 8.23 4.87 0.01
CA ALA A 71 6.98 5.12 -0.69
C ALA A 71 6.69 3.95 -1.65
N LYS A 72 5.42 3.66 -1.87
CA LYS A 72 4.99 2.51 -2.67
C LYS A 72 3.94 2.92 -3.70
N LEU A 73 3.96 2.26 -4.86
CA LEU A 73 2.91 2.33 -5.86
C LEU A 73 2.47 0.91 -6.19
N LEU A 74 1.25 0.55 -5.80
CA LEU A 74 0.72 -0.81 -5.87
C LEU A 74 -0.40 -0.95 -6.89
N ARG A 75 -0.51 -2.15 -7.46
CA ARG A 75 -1.66 -2.58 -8.26
C ARG A 75 -1.88 -4.10 -8.15
N ALA A 76 -3.12 -4.55 -8.31
CA ALA A 76 -3.40 -5.95 -8.57
C ALA A 76 -3.32 -6.22 -10.07
N SER A 77 -2.44 -7.11 -10.50
CA SER A 77 -2.33 -7.57 -11.90
C SER A 77 -3.21 -8.78 -12.19
N ARG A 78 -3.67 -9.47 -11.13
CA ARG A 78 -4.63 -10.57 -11.19
C ARG A 78 -5.48 -10.59 -9.92
N GLY A 79 -6.79 -10.82 -10.08
CA GLY A 79 -7.74 -10.84 -8.98
C GLY A 79 -7.97 -9.46 -8.37
N ALA A 80 -8.33 -9.43 -7.10
CA ALA A 80 -8.66 -8.19 -6.38
C ALA A 80 -8.16 -8.24 -4.93
N ILE A 81 -7.79 -7.05 -4.41
CA ILE A 81 -7.40 -6.82 -3.02
C ILE A 81 -8.15 -5.63 -2.44
N PHE A 82 -8.32 -5.61 -1.13
CA PHE A 82 -8.58 -4.40 -0.37
C PHE A 82 -7.25 -3.93 0.22
N ASP A 83 -6.76 -2.83 -0.30
CA ASP A 83 -5.43 -2.26 0.00
C ASP A 83 -5.57 -1.12 1.00
N VAL A 84 -4.77 -1.12 2.07
CA VAL A 84 -4.90 -0.24 3.22
C VAL A 84 -3.60 0.52 3.48
N ALA A 85 -3.71 1.84 3.63
CA ALA A 85 -2.65 2.70 4.14
C ALA A 85 -3.06 3.29 5.49
N VAL A 86 -2.13 3.32 6.45
CA VAL A 86 -2.32 3.88 7.80
C VAL A 86 -1.27 4.94 8.06
N ASP A 87 -1.68 6.14 8.46
CA ASP A 87 -0.73 7.20 8.84
C ASP A 87 -0.08 6.88 10.19
N ILE A 88 1.25 6.69 10.18
CA ILE A 88 2.04 6.40 11.39
C ILE A 88 3.03 7.53 11.75
N ARG A 89 2.87 8.72 11.14
CA ARG A 89 3.72 9.89 11.42
C ARG A 89 3.31 10.57 12.73
N ARG A 90 4.25 10.77 13.62
CA ARG A 90 4.02 11.51 14.87
C ARG A 90 3.69 12.96 14.58
N GLY A 91 2.68 13.50 15.27
CA GLY A 91 2.23 14.88 15.10
C GLY A 91 1.35 15.12 13.89
N SER A 92 1.05 14.09 13.08
CA SER A 92 0.10 14.20 11.98
C SER A 92 -1.33 14.38 12.51
N PRO A 93 -2.13 15.27 11.91
CA PRO A 93 -3.57 15.38 12.23
C PRO A 93 -4.37 14.12 11.88
N THR A 94 -3.80 13.26 11.02
CA THR A 94 -4.40 11.98 10.63
C THR A 94 -3.66 10.77 11.22
N HIS A 95 -2.84 10.97 12.27
CA HIS A 95 -2.14 9.88 12.94
C HIS A 95 -3.11 8.76 13.37
N ALA A 96 -2.76 7.50 13.09
CA ALA A 96 -3.55 6.30 13.28
C ALA A 96 -4.85 6.22 12.45
N GLN A 97 -5.15 7.20 11.60
CA GLN A 97 -6.24 7.07 10.63
C GLN A 97 -5.78 6.25 9.43
N TRP A 98 -6.75 5.65 8.74
CA TRP A 98 -6.49 4.78 7.60
C TRP A 98 -7.42 5.07 6.43
N VAL A 99 -7.00 4.65 5.26
CA VAL A 99 -7.82 4.58 4.05
C VAL A 99 -7.68 3.20 3.42
N GLY A 100 -8.79 2.67 2.93
CA GLY A 100 -8.83 1.39 2.21
C GLY A 100 -9.41 1.56 0.82
N VAL A 101 -8.79 0.93 -0.17
CA VAL A 101 -9.15 1.03 -1.58
C VAL A 101 -9.17 -0.36 -2.21
N GLU A 102 -10.21 -0.67 -2.98
CA GLU A 102 -10.19 -1.87 -3.81
C GLU A 102 -9.32 -1.65 -5.05
N LEU A 103 -8.30 -2.49 -5.19
CA LEU A 103 -7.46 -2.59 -6.39
C LEU A 103 -7.70 -3.94 -7.05
N SER A 104 -7.98 -3.95 -8.35
CA SER A 104 -8.23 -5.17 -9.09
C SER A 104 -7.66 -5.14 -10.51
N ALA A 105 -7.47 -6.33 -11.11
CA ALA A 105 -7.13 -6.45 -12.51
C ALA A 105 -8.21 -5.90 -13.45
N GLU A 106 -9.42 -5.68 -12.94
CA GLU A 106 -10.57 -5.17 -13.71
C GLU A 106 -10.70 -3.65 -13.64
N ASN A 107 -10.43 -3.04 -12.44
CA ASN A 107 -10.52 -1.59 -12.28
C ASN A 107 -9.22 -0.86 -12.65
N TYR A 108 -8.11 -1.58 -12.81
CA TYR A 108 -6.77 -1.06 -13.14
C TYR A 108 -6.23 -0.01 -12.18
N ARG A 109 -6.91 0.25 -11.06
CA ARG A 109 -6.50 1.24 -10.07
C ARG A 109 -5.16 0.88 -9.45
N GLN A 110 -4.42 1.91 -9.10
CA GLN A 110 -3.21 1.83 -8.32
C GLN A 110 -3.34 2.73 -7.09
N LEU A 111 -2.67 2.37 -6.00
CA LEU A 111 -2.58 3.21 -4.82
C LEU A 111 -1.13 3.67 -4.64
N PHE A 112 -0.93 4.99 -4.59
CA PHE A 112 0.32 5.58 -4.16
C PHE A 112 0.26 5.86 -2.66
N ILE A 113 1.25 5.35 -1.93
CA ILE A 113 1.39 5.48 -0.48
C ILE A 113 2.75 6.12 -0.22
N PRO A 114 2.83 7.35 0.32
CA PRO A 114 4.10 8.00 0.63
C PRO A 114 4.82 7.37 1.81
N ARG A 115 6.06 7.79 2.07
CA ARG A 115 6.81 7.41 3.27
C ARG A 115 6.08 7.89 4.53
N GLY A 116 6.22 7.14 5.62
CA GLY A 116 5.56 7.45 6.89
C GLY A 116 4.16 6.87 7.03
N PHE A 117 3.81 5.93 6.15
CA PHE A 117 2.59 5.14 6.26
C PHE A 117 2.91 3.66 6.42
N ALA A 118 2.13 2.95 7.25
CA ALA A 118 2.10 1.49 7.24
C ALA A 118 1.12 1.02 6.16
N HIS A 119 1.45 -0.10 5.54
CA HIS A 119 0.73 -0.66 4.39
C HIS A 119 0.38 -2.12 4.60
N GLY A 120 -0.81 -2.52 4.18
CA GLY A 120 -1.22 -3.91 4.12
C GLY A 120 -2.41 -4.11 3.20
N PHE A 121 -2.66 -5.36 2.82
CA PHE A 121 -3.83 -5.71 2.03
C PHE A 121 -4.39 -7.06 2.40
N ILE A 122 -5.67 -7.27 2.07
CA ILE A 122 -6.33 -8.58 2.11
C ILE A 122 -6.85 -8.95 0.73
N THR A 123 -6.65 -10.20 0.32
CA THR A 123 -7.15 -10.69 -0.96
C THR A 123 -8.66 -10.91 -0.94
N LEU A 124 -9.36 -10.37 -1.95
CA LEU A 124 -10.81 -10.47 -2.11
C LEU A 124 -11.22 -11.66 -3.00
N THR A 125 -10.27 -12.21 -3.75
CA THR A 125 -10.44 -13.37 -4.62
C THR A 125 -9.33 -14.39 -4.37
N ASP A 126 -9.45 -15.58 -4.97
CA ASP A 126 -8.33 -16.52 -5.06
C ASP A 126 -7.35 -16.11 -6.18
N ASN A 127 -6.12 -16.62 -6.10
CA ASN A 127 -5.08 -16.47 -7.12
C ASN A 127 -4.79 -14.99 -7.46
N VAL A 128 -4.49 -14.20 -6.45
CA VAL A 128 -4.20 -12.76 -6.57
C VAL A 128 -2.72 -12.54 -6.82
N GLU A 129 -2.40 -11.69 -7.79
CA GLU A 129 -1.05 -11.17 -8.03
C GLU A 129 -1.02 -9.66 -7.79
N VAL A 130 -0.09 -9.23 -6.95
CA VAL A 130 0.15 -7.81 -6.61
C VAL A 130 1.55 -7.43 -7.04
N GLN A 131 1.64 -6.35 -7.80
CA GLN A 131 2.90 -5.72 -8.18
C GLN A 131 3.01 -4.36 -7.50
N TYR A 132 4.18 -4.03 -6.99
CA TYR A 132 4.43 -2.72 -6.43
C TYR A 132 5.86 -2.24 -6.63
N LYS A 133 5.98 -0.93 -6.86
CA LYS A 133 7.24 -0.20 -6.91
C LYS A 133 7.54 0.36 -5.52
N ALA A 134 8.83 0.42 -5.17
CA ALA A 134 9.33 1.07 -3.97
C ALA A 134 10.44 2.07 -4.33
N ASP A 135 10.46 3.21 -3.63
CA ASP A 135 11.44 4.28 -3.86
C ASP A 135 12.72 4.13 -3.03
N ASN A 136 12.84 3.03 -2.30
CA ASN A 136 14.06 2.65 -1.59
C ASN A 136 14.20 1.13 -1.59
N LEU A 137 15.42 0.64 -1.34
CA LEU A 137 15.71 -0.80 -1.30
C LEU A 137 15.16 -1.43 -0.02
N TYR A 138 14.90 -2.74 -0.08
CA TYR A 138 14.56 -3.49 1.11
C TYR A 138 15.72 -3.52 2.09
N ALA A 139 15.46 -3.18 3.34
CA ALA A 139 16.42 -3.14 4.43
C ALA A 139 15.86 -3.87 5.65
N PRO A 140 16.31 -5.13 5.91
CA PRO A 140 15.79 -5.93 7.02
C PRO A 140 15.90 -5.26 8.38
N ASP A 141 16.96 -4.49 8.63
CA ASP A 141 17.17 -3.78 9.90
C ASP A 141 16.22 -2.60 10.12
N CYS A 142 15.56 -2.14 9.06
CA CYS A 142 14.56 -1.07 9.11
C CYS A 142 13.12 -1.60 8.97
N ASP A 143 12.95 -2.90 8.69
CA ASP A 143 11.66 -3.51 8.45
C ASP A 143 10.85 -3.63 9.74
N GLY A 144 9.65 -3.08 9.73
CA GLY A 144 8.72 -3.11 10.85
C GLY A 144 7.30 -3.48 10.43
N ASN A 145 6.50 -3.88 11.41
CA ASN A 145 5.10 -4.21 11.22
C ASN A 145 4.25 -3.77 12.41
N ILE A 146 2.96 -3.57 12.16
CA ILE A 146 1.94 -3.29 13.17
C ILE A 146 0.84 -4.32 13.00
N ARG A 147 0.23 -4.70 14.09
CA ARG A 147 -0.84 -5.70 14.10
C ARG A 147 -2.04 -5.24 13.25
N TRP A 148 -2.48 -6.09 12.36
CA TRP A 148 -3.52 -5.82 11.37
C TRP A 148 -4.89 -5.45 11.98
N ASP A 149 -5.19 -5.99 13.17
CA ASP A 149 -6.42 -5.76 13.96
C ASP A 149 -6.20 -4.84 15.16
N ASP A 150 -5.21 -3.95 15.09
CA ASP A 150 -4.95 -2.97 16.15
C ASP A 150 -6.21 -2.12 16.43
N PRO A 151 -6.77 -2.19 17.66
CA PRO A 151 -8.01 -1.48 17.98
C PRO A 151 -7.86 0.05 17.97
N ALA A 152 -6.65 0.59 18.12
CA ALA A 152 -6.40 2.02 18.05
C ALA A 152 -6.45 2.56 16.60
N ILE A 153 -6.16 1.69 15.62
CA ILE A 153 -6.28 1.99 14.19
C ILE A 153 -7.70 1.67 13.71
N GLY A 154 -8.21 0.51 14.08
CA GLY A 154 -9.58 0.09 13.79
C GLY A 154 -9.87 -0.10 12.30
N VAL A 155 -8.93 -0.70 11.55
CA VAL A 155 -9.16 -0.98 10.12
C VAL A 155 -10.39 -1.86 9.94
N ALA A 156 -11.37 -1.38 9.17
CA ALA A 156 -12.57 -2.15 8.82
C ALA A 156 -12.29 -3.08 7.62
N TRP A 157 -11.60 -4.18 7.87
CA TRP A 157 -11.34 -5.18 6.84
C TRP A 157 -12.64 -5.79 6.33
N PRO A 158 -12.83 -5.93 4.99
CA PRO A 158 -14.07 -6.46 4.41
C PRO A 158 -14.27 -7.97 4.67
N LEU A 159 -13.21 -8.65 5.08
CA LEU A 159 -13.19 -10.08 5.38
C LEU A 159 -12.36 -10.34 6.65
N THR A 160 -12.70 -11.39 7.38
CA THR A 160 -11.79 -11.93 8.39
C THR A 160 -10.64 -12.65 7.68
N PRO A 161 -9.37 -12.36 8.02
CA PRO A 161 -8.23 -13.06 7.45
C PRO A 161 -8.29 -14.56 7.69
N THR A 162 -8.02 -15.35 6.66
CA THR A 162 -7.95 -16.82 6.74
C THR A 162 -6.52 -17.33 6.66
N VAL A 163 -5.62 -16.51 6.11
CA VAL A 163 -4.19 -16.81 5.97
C VAL A 163 -3.37 -15.59 6.41
N LEU A 164 -2.49 -15.80 7.37
CA LEU A 164 -1.52 -14.83 7.89
C LEU A 164 -0.15 -15.49 7.99
N SER A 165 0.92 -14.71 7.80
CA SER A 165 2.26 -15.14 8.19
C SER A 165 2.41 -15.14 9.72
N GLU A 166 3.32 -15.95 10.26
CA GLU A 166 3.67 -15.92 11.68
C GLU A 166 4.10 -14.51 12.13
N LYS A 167 4.86 -13.81 11.27
CA LYS A 167 5.31 -12.44 11.49
C LYS A 167 4.11 -11.48 11.64
N ASP A 168 3.12 -11.56 10.76
CA ASP A 168 1.97 -10.65 10.78
C ASP A 168 1.01 -10.99 11.94
N ALA A 169 0.85 -12.27 12.26
CA ALA A 169 0.04 -12.72 13.41
C ALA A 169 0.64 -12.29 14.75
N ALA A 170 1.97 -12.24 14.87
CA ALA A 170 2.70 -11.85 16.07
C ALA A 170 3.06 -10.35 16.13
N ALA A 171 2.60 -9.55 15.17
CA ALA A 171 2.93 -8.13 15.12
C ALA A 171 2.41 -7.38 16.36
N PRO A 172 3.20 -6.44 16.94
CA PRO A 172 2.79 -5.64 18.08
C PRO A 172 1.78 -4.54 17.68
N LEU A 173 1.15 -3.95 18.68
CA LEU A 173 0.28 -2.79 18.51
C LEU A 173 1.08 -1.53 18.13
N LEU A 174 0.43 -0.57 17.49
CA LEU A 174 1.03 0.74 17.16
C LEU A 174 1.61 1.43 18.40
N ALA A 175 0.91 1.37 19.52
CA ALA A 175 1.35 1.98 20.77
C ALA A 175 2.64 1.36 21.34
N GLU A 176 3.01 0.16 20.91
CA GLU A 176 4.23 -0.55 21.32
C GLU A 176 5.43 -0.26 20.41
N ARG A 177 5.22 0.53 19.35
CA ARG A 177 6.22 0.89 18.34
C ARG A 177 6.93 2.20 18.69
N SER A 178 7.71 2.20 19.78
CA SER A 178 8.46 3.37 20.23
C SER A 178 9.59 3.80 19.26
N GLU A 179 10.05 2.89 18.41
CA GLU A 179 11.09 3.12 17.40
C GLU A 179 10.63 3.93 16.18
N LEU A 180 9.33 4.16 16.01
CA LEU A 180 8.81 4.94 14.88
C LEU A 180 9.43 6.33 14.83
N ASN A 181 10.14 6.60 13.74
CA ASN A 181 10.94 7.81 13.52
C ASN A 181 10.39 8.70 12.40
N PHE A 182 9.12 8.56 12.10
CA PHE A 182 8.41 9.46 11.18
C PHE A 182 7.83 10.64 11.95
N VAL A 183 8.12 11.85 11.47
CA VAL A 183 7.57 13.11 11.98
C VAL A 183 6.79 13.77 10.86
N TYR A 184 5.62 14.29 11.18
CA TYR A 184 4.85 15.09 10.26
C TYR A 184 5.44 16.50 10.19
N GLU A 185 5.76 16.96 8.98
CA GLU A 185 6.44 18.26 8.77
C GLU A 185 5.49 19.37 8.27
N GLY A 186 4.16 19.09 8.20
CA GLY A 186 3.16 20.07 7.78
C GLY A 186 2.79 20.01 6.31
#